data_797c1ae2d9db31a07681dfd86db1969e
#
_entry.id   797c1ae2d9db31a07681dfd86db1969e
#
_cell.length_a   1.000
_cell.length_b   1.000
_cell.length_c   1.000
_cell.angle_alpha   90.00
_cell.angle_beta   90.00
_cell.angle_gamma   90.00
#
_symmetry.space_group_name_H-M   'P 1'
#
loop_
_entity.id
_entity.type
_entity.pdbx_description
1 polymer ?
#
loop_
_entity_poly.entity_id
_entity_poly.type
_entity_poly.pdbx_seq_one_letter_code
_entity_poly.pdbx_strand_id
1 'polypeptide(L)'
;MRKPAFGVSALLIALTLGACSMAPTYERPAAPVADSWSGAAAQRQGAAIDTLDWKSFIVDAELRRLVDVALDNNRSLRQTLLDIEAARAQYRIQRADRVPGLNAAATGNRQRQPADLSAGNRSEVASSYQVGLALPEYELDLFGRVKSLTDAALQQYLASEEAARAARIALVAEVSQAYLSYDGALRRLALTRQTLVSREYSFALIDQRRAAGAATALDYQEALGLVEQARAEQGRNLRQKQQAFNALVLLLGSDDAAQAIPRSPGRRPKLLQDIAPGTPSELIERRPDILAAEHRLRARNADIGAARAAFFPRISLTGSFGTSSAEMSGLFDGGSRSWSFLPTLTLPIFDGGRNRANLSLAEARKDSAVAAYEGTIQTAFREVADALAASDTLRREEKALRALANSSNEALKLAKARYESGVDNHLRYLDAQRSSFLNEIAFIDGSTQRQIALVDLFRALGGGWDEGRSLVVHRGGRS
;
A
#
# COMPACT_ATOMS: atom_id res chain seq x y z
N MET A 1 56.88 -23.90 37.10
CA MET A 1 56.17 -23.63 35.82
C MET A 1 54.71 -23.29 36.15
N ARG A 2 54.37 -22.01 36.30
CA ARG A 2 52.99 -21.53 36.49
C ARG A 2 52.50 -21.00 35.13
N LYS A 3 51.50 -21.66 34.54
CA LYS A 3 50.82 -21.22 33.30
C LYS A 3 49.94 -20.02 33.58
N PRO A 4 49.79 -19.09 32.62
CA PRO A 4 49.10 -17.84 32.85
C PRO A 4 47.58 -18.03 32.78
N ALA A 5 46.90 -17.73 33.89
CA ALA A 5 45.44 -17.65 34.00
C ALA A 5 44.83 -16.36 33.37
N PHE A 6 45.65 -15.56 32.66
CA PHE A 6 45.25 -14.28 32.07
C PHE A 6 44.38 -14.39 30.83
N GLY A 7 44.43 -15.52 30.12
CA GLY A 7 43.70 -15.65 28.84
C GLY A 7 42.19 -15.85 28.98
N VAL A 8 41.72 -16.49 30.06
CA VAL A 8 40.31 -16.86 30.22
C VAL A 8 39.50 -15.65 30.72
N SER A 9 40.08 -14.82 31.60
CA SER A 9 39.41 -13.61 32.09
C SER A 9 39.23 -12.53 31.03
N ALA A 10 40.18 -12.37 30.11
CA ALA A 10 40.08 -11.44 28.99
C ALA A 10 38.98 -11.87 27.98
N LEU A 11 38.84 -13.18 27.76
CA LEU A 11 37.80 -13.73 26.87
C LEU A 11 36.38 -13.61 27.45
N LEU A 12 36.21 -13.72 28.77
CA LEU A 12 34.95 -13.56 29.47
C LEU A 12 34.50 -12.07 29.50
N ILE A 13 35.42 -11.12 29.64
CA ILE A 13 35.14 -9.68 29.57
C ILE A 13 34.74 -9.25 28.15
N ALA A 14 35.36 -9.85 27.11
CA ALA A 14 34.99 -9.61 25.70
C ALA A 14 33.57 -10.12 25.36
N LEU A 15 33.12 -11.20 26.00
CA LEU A 15 31.78 -11.78 25.77
C LEU A 15 30.63 -10.98 26.41
N THR A 16 30.90 -10.21 27.47
CA THR A 16 29.87 -9.36 28.14
C THR A 16 29.71 -7.98 27.46
N LEU A 17 30.65 -7.52 26.66
CA LEU A 17 30.61 -6.25 25.94
C LEU A 17 29.76 -6.29 24.65
N GLY A 18 29.40 -7.46 24.15
CA GLY A 18 28.64 -7.62 22.92
C GLY A 18 27.15 -7.26 22.97
N ALA A 19 26.63 -6.78 24.13
CA ALA A 19 25.21 -6.51 24.32
C ALA A 19 24.83 -5.01 24.40
N CYS A 20 25.78 -4.09 24.37
CA CYS A 20 25.49 -2.66 24.52
C CYS A 20 25.01 -2.03 23.22
N SER A 21 23.70 -1.84 23.03
CA SER A 21 23.14 -0.93 22.06
C SER A 21 22.98 0.46 22.68
N MET A 22 23.42 1.50 21.99
CA MET A 22 23.19 2.89 22.40
C MET A 22 21.81 3.42 21.96
N ALA A 23 20.99 2.59 21.32
CA ALA A 23 19.63 2.94 20.98
C ALA A 23 18.79 3.12 22.25
N PRO A 24 17.93 4.15 22.34
CA PRO A 24 16.97 4.28 23.42
C PRO A 24 16.03 3.06 23.45
N THR A 25 15.60 2.66 24.63
CA THR A 25 14.51 1.67 24.75
C THR A 25 13.30 2.20 23.99
N TYR A 26 12.76 1.36 23.12
CA TYR A 26 11.55 1.72 22.39
C TYR A 26 10.34 1.63 23.31
N GLU A 27 9.59 2.71 23.41
CA GLU A 27 8.29 2.75 24.06
C GLU A 27 7.27 3.16 23.02
N ARG A 28 6.16 2.40 22.92
CA ARG A 28 5.09 2.72 21.99
C ARG A 28 4.41 4.01 22.46
N PRO A 29 4.30 5.07 21.62
CA PRO A 29 3.55 6.27 21.96
C PRO A 29 2.10 5.94 22.29
N ALA A 30 1.51 6.68 23.23
CA ALA A 30 0.09 6.56 23.52
C ALA A 30 -0.75 6.94 22.31
N ALA A 31 -1.79 6.17 22.03
CA ALA A 31 -2.66 6.47 20.90
C ALA A 31 -3.48 7.76 21.17
N PRO A 32 -3.47 8.74 20.28
CA PRO A 32 -4.17 10.02 20.48
C PRO A 32 -5.67 9.92 20.11
N VAL A 33 -6.34 8.85 20.55
CA VAL A 33 -7.73 8.51 20.20
C VAL A 33 -8.47 7.95 21.41
N ALA A 34 -9.80 7.96 21.38
CA ALA A 34 -10.63 7.43 22.46
C ALA A 34 -10.56 5.89 22.53
N ASP A 35 -10.66 5.34 23.75
CA ASP A 35 -10.62 3.90 24.02
C ASP A 35 -11.89 3.15 23.59
N SER A 36 -12.93 3.85 23.18
CA SER A 36 -14.21 3.27 22.77
C SER A 36 -14.84 4.05 21.63
N TRP A 37 -15.58 3.35 20.76
CA TRP A 37 -16.39 3.97 19.72
C TRP A 37 -17.57 4.72 20.34
N SER A 38 -17.93 5.87 19.78
CA SER A 38 -19.07 6.68 20.23
C SER A 38 -20.36 6.31 19.46
N GLY A 39 -21.52 6.48 20.14
CA GLY A 39 -22.83 6.38 19.51
C GLY A 39 -23.22 4.97 19.01
N ALA A 40 -23.92 4.89 17.87
CA ALA A 40 -24.43 3.63 17.31
C ALA A 40 -23.33 2.63 16.88
N ALA A 41 -22.10 3.10 16.69
CA ALA A 41 -20.95 2.26 16.37
C ALA A 41 -20.61 1.26 17.47
N ALA A 42 -20.77 1.67 18.75
CA ALA A 42 -20.49 0.83 19.92
C ALA A 42 -21.46 -0.37 20.06
N GLN A 43 -22.65 -0.29 19.47
CA GLN A 43 -23.71 -1.31 19.61
C GLN A 43 -23.86 -2.19 18.35
N ARG A 44 -23.03 -2.00 17.30
CA ARG A 44 -23.16 -2.72 16.06
C ARG A 44 -22.73 -4.18 16.22
N GLN A 45 -23.64 -5.10 15.94
CA GLN A 45 -23.40 -6.55 15.90
C GLN A 45 -23.18 -6.99 14.45
N GLY A 46 -22.35 -8.01 14.27
CA GLY A 46 -22.05 -8.57 12.93
C GLY A 46 -20.91 -9.57 12.97
N ALA A 47 -20.45 -9.98 11.79
CA ALA A 47 -19.26 -10.81 11.68
C ALA A 47 -18.05 -10.06 12.23
N ALA A 48 -17.28 -10.71 13.08
CA ALA A 48 -16.04 -10.13 13.61
C ALA A 48 -15.00 -10.03 12.49
N ILE A 49 -14.37 -8.87 12.36
CA ILE A 49 -13.42 -8.58 11.25
C ILE A 49 -12.18 -9.46 11.29
N ASP A 50 -11.80 -9.97 12.47
CA ASP A 50 -10.64 -10.84 12.68
C ASP A 50 -10.78 -12.22 12.02
N THR A 51 -12.00 -12.69 11.87
CA THR A 51 -12.30 -13.96 11.21
C THR A 51 -12.79 -13.79 9.77
N LEU A 52 -12.89 -12.54 9.30
CA LEU A 52 -13.48 -12.21 8.00
C LEU A 52 -12.39 -12.05 6.93
N ASP A 53 -12.15 -13.13 6.17
CA ASP A 53 -11.38 -13.05 4.92
C ASP A 53 -12.17 -12.28 3.83
N TRP A 54 -11.47 -11.62 2.92
CA TRP A 54 -12.08 -10.90 1.81
C TRP A 54 -12.95 -11.79 0.90
N LYS A 55 -12.61 -13.10 0.79
CA LYS A 55 -13.44 -14.09 0.05
C LYS A 55 -14.78 -14.37 0.73
N SER A 56 -14.83 -14.27 2.05
CA SER A 56 -16.06 -14.38 2.83
C SER A 56 -16.86 -13.07 2.81
N PHE A 57 -16.18 -11.93 2.76
CA PHE A 57 -16.80 -10.61 2.62
C PHE A 57 -17.47 -10.45 1.24
N ILE A 58 -16.77 -10.80 0.16
CA ILE A 58 -17.27 -10.74 -1.20
C ILE A 58 -18.05 -12.04 -1.49
N VAL A 59 -19.37 -12.02 -1.36
CA VAL A 59 -20.24 -13.18 -1.62
C VAL A 59 -20.41 -13.45 -3.11
N ASP A 60 -20.29 -12.42 -3.95
CA ASP A 60 -20.42 -12.50 -5.40
C ASP A 60 -19.24 -13.23 -6.04
N ALA A 61 -19.51 -14.32 -6.77
CA ALA A 61 -18.46 -15.16 -7.35
C ALA A 61 -17.71 -14.47 -8.50
N GLU A 62 -18.40 -13.64 -9.28
CA GLU A 62 -17.80 -12.91 -10.39
C GLU A 62 -16.83 -11.86 -9.87
N LEU A 63 -17.25 -11.07 -8.87
CA LEU A 63 -16.39 -10.08 -8.23
C LEU A 63 -15.17 -10.75 -7.57
N ARG A 64 -15.37 -11.92 -6.89
CA ARG A 64 -14.22 -12.66 -6.32
C ARG A 64 -13.20 -13.03 -7.38
N ARG A 65 -13.67 -13.52 -8.54
CA ARG A 65 -12.79 -13.88 -9.66
C ARG A 65 -12.02 -12.67 -10.18
N LEU A 66 -12.65 -11.51 -10.33
CA LEU A 66 -11.98 -10.28 -10.76
C LEU A 66 -10.94 -9.81 -9.74
N VAL A 67 -11.23 -9.93 -8.45
CA VAL A 67 -10.26 -9.63 -7.39
C VAL A 67 -9.06 -10.59 -7.42
N ASP A 68 -9.27 -11.91 -7.57
CA ASP A 68 -8.16 -12.86 -7.72
C ASP A 68 -7.27 -12.49 -8.92
N VAL A 69 -7.87 -12.17 -10.08
CA VAL A 69 -7.12 -11.73 -11.28
C VAL A 69 -6.32 -10.45 -11.03
N ALA A 70 -6.91 -9.47 -10.33
CA ALA A 70 -6.21 -8.23 -10.00
C ALA A 70 -5.02 -8.49 -9.05
N LEU A 71 -5.20 -9.32 -8.02
CA LEU A 71 -4.13 -9.68 -7.09
C LEU A 71 -2.94 -10.35 -7.79
N ASP A 72 -3.19 -11.10 -8.86
CA ASP A 72 -2.15 -11.78 -9.63
C ASP A 72 -1.46 -10.86 -10.68
N ASN A 73 -2.18 -9.89 -11.24
CA ASN A 73 -1.72 -9.15 -12.42
C ASN A 73 -1.52 -7.64 -12.21
N ASN A 74 -2.01 -7.06 -11.10
CA ASN A 74 -1.94 -5.61 -10.90
C ASN A 74 -0.48 -5.14 -10.82
N ARG A 75 -0.13 -4.13 -11.63
CA ARG A 75 1.24 -3.64 -11.76
C ARG A 75 1.72 -2.87 -10.52
N SER A 76 0.83 -2.11 -9.90
CA SER A 76 1.16 -1.37 -8.66
C SER A 76 1.42 -2.32 -7.50
N LEU A 77 0.59 -3.36 -7.34
CA LEU A 77 0.83 -4.39 -6.33
C LEU A 77 2.15 -5.14 -6.60
N ARG A 78 2.43 -5.49 -7.85
CA ARG A 78 3.71 -6.12 -8.23
C ARG A 78 4.91 -5.24 -7.89
N GLN A 79 4.81 -3.93 -8.13
CA GLN A 79 5.86 -2.98 -7.73
C GLN A 79 6.06 -3.01 -6.21
N THR A 80 5.00 -2.91 -5.42
CA THR A 80 5.07 -2.97 -3.96
C THR A 80 5.71 -4.28 -3.45
N LEU A 81 5.42 -5.42 -4.10
CA LEU A 81 6.05 -6.70 -3.75
C LEU A 81 7.54 -6.73 -4.08
N LEU A 82 7.97 -6.10 -5.17
CA LEU A 82 9.40 -5.95 -5.50
C LEU A 82 10.12 -5.00 -4.54
N ASP A 83 9.42 -3.97 -4.02
CA ASP A 83 9.95 -3.08 -2.99
C ASP A 83 10.26 -3.84 -1.68
N ILE A 84 9.49 -4.88 -1.34
CA ILE A 84 9.83 -5.79 -0.21
C ILE A 84 11.15 -6.52 -0.49
N GLU A 85 11.34 -7.06 -1.71
CA GLU A 85 12.58 -7.75 -2.07
C GLU A 85 13.79 -6.79 -2.01
N ALA A 86 13.61 -5.55 -2.48
CA ALA A 86 14.64 -4.51 -2.39
C ALA A 86 14.98 -4.17 -0.93
N ALA A 87 13.96 -3.97 -0.08
CA ALA A 87 14.16 -3.69 1.34
C ALA A 87 14.82 -4.89 2.07
N ARG A 88 14.45 -6.12 1.73
CA ARG A 88 15.08 -7.34 2.25
C ARG A 88 16.54 -7.44 1.82
N ALA A 89 16.84 -7.11 0.57
CA ALA A 89 18.22 -7.09 0.07
C ALA A 89 19.04 -6.02 0.80
N GLN A 90 18.50 -4.83 1.01
CA GLN A 90 19.15 -3.76 1.76
C GLN A 90 19.42 -4.17 3.22
N TYR A 91 18.46 -4.82 3.89
CA TYR A 91 18.67 -5.39 5.21
C TYR A 91 19.82 -6.42 5.22
N ARG A 92 19.88 -7.31 4.21
CA ARG A 92 20.97 -8.30 4.10
C ARG A 92 22.33 -7.64 3.86
N ILE A 93 22.40 -6.59 3.06
CA ILE A 93 23.60 -5.79 2.84
C ILE A 93 24.06 -5.19 4.18
N GLN A 94 23.17 -4.50 4.89
CA GLN A 94 23.50 -3.90 6.18
C GLN A 94 23.88 -4.95 7.24
N ARG A 95 23.24 -6.12 7.22
CA ARG A 95 23.59 -7.24 8.11
C ARG A 95 24.96 -7.83 7.78
N ALA A 96 25.40 -7.81 6.52
CA ALA A 96 26.71 -8.31 6.10
C ALA A 96 27.86 -7.50 6.71
N ASP A 97 27.66 -6.22 7.02
CA ASP A 97 28.65 -5.38 7.71
C ASP A 97 29.00 -5.88 9.13
N ARG A 98 28.21 -6.79 9.69
CA ARG A 98 28.48 -7.46 11.00
C ARG A 98 29.48 -8.60 10.90
N VAL A 99 29.91 -8.97 9.70
CA VAL A 99 30.80 -10.08 9.44
C VAL A 99 31.99 -9.58 8.62
N PRO A 100 33.22 -9.97 8.95
CA PRO A 100 34.39 -9.55 8.16
C PRO A 100 34.33 -10.07 6.72
N GLY A 101 34.54 -9.17 5.75
CA GLY A 101 34.66 -9.52 4.34
C GLY A 101 36.06 -10.10 4.04
N LEU A 102 36.17 -10.89 2.98
CA LEU A 102 37.43 -11.41 2.49
C LEU A 102 37.50 -11.24 0.98
N ASN A 103 38.54 -10.55 0.53
CA ASN A 103 38.79 -10.29 -0.89
C ASN A 103 40.06 -10.95 -1.36
N ALA A 104 40.09 -11.48 -2.59
CA ALA A 104 41.34 -11.75 -3.28
C ALA A 104 41.81 -10.43 -3.93
N ALA A 105 43.06 -10.05 -3.67
CA ALA A 105 43.61 -8.79 -4.18
C ALA A 105 44.98 -9.06 -4.85
N ALA A 106 45.19 -8.40 -5.98
CA ALA A 106 46.49 -8.33 -6.64
C ALA A 106 46.80 -6.85 -6.88
N THR A 107 47.92 -6.38 -6.36
CA THR A 107 48.35 -5.01 -6.52
C THR A 107 49.77 -4.92 -7.05
N GLY A 108 50.04 -3.99 -7.94
CA GLY A 108 51.35 -3.61 -8.42
C GLY A 108 51.55 -2.13 -8.26
N ASN A 109 52.57 -1.71 -7.52
CA ASN A 109 52.95 -0.33 -7.39
C ASN A 109 54.36 -0.15 -7.92
N ARG A 110 54.59 0.86 -8.75
CA ARG A 110 55.90 1.24 -9.25
C ARG A 110 56.00 2.76 -9.19
N GLN A 111 56.91 3.24 -8.37
CA GLN A 111 57.11 4.68 -8.14
C GLN A 111 58.56 5.06 -8.17
N ARG A 112 58.87 6.28 -8.66
CA ARG A 112 60.19 6.88 -8.56
C ARG A 112 60.28 7.63 -7.24
N GLN A 113 61.23 7.25 -6.40
CA GLN A 113 61.56 7.95 -5.18
C GLN A 113 62.66 8.96 -5.47
N PRO A 114 62.53 10.26 -5.08
CA PRO A 114 63.60 11.25 -5.09
C PRO A 114 64.76 10.84 -4.19
N ALA A 115 65.93 11.41 -4.42
CA ALA A 115 67.16 11.03 -3.71
C ALA A 115 67.07 11.27 -2.19
N ASP A 116 66.37 12.31 -1.78
CA ASP A 116 66.17 12.71 -0.38
C ASP A 116 65.21 11.82 0.40
N LEU A 117 64.38 11.03 -0.30
CA LEU A 117 63.46 10.03 0.29
C LEU A 117 63.95 8.59 0.15
N SER A 118 65.06 8.34 -0.55
CA SER A 118 65.64 7.03 -0.74
C SER A 118 66.75 6.78 0.29
N ALA A 119 66.77 5.58 0.87
CA ALA A 119 67.77 5.16 1.85
C ALA A 119 69.24 5.26 1.32
N GLY A 120 69.41 5.20 0.00
CA GLY A 120 70.71 5.35 -0.68
C GLY A 120 71.08 6.77 -1.12
N ASN A 121 70.31 7.80 -0.77
CA ASN A 121 70.45 9.17 -1.20
C ASN A 121 70.60 9.34 -2.73
N ARG A 122 69.98 8.47 -3.50
CA ARG A 122 69.92 8.45 -4.98
C ARG A 122 68.49 8.24 -5.43
N SER A 123 68.11 8.92 -6.52
CA SER A 123 66.80 8.65 -7.12
C SER A 123 66.71 7.24 -7.65
N GLU A 124 65.75 6.44 -7.18
CA GLU A 124 65.53 5.07 -7.57
C GLU A 124 64.06 4.80 -7.93
N VAL A 125 63.81 3.74 -8.70
CA VAL A 125 62.46 3.26 -9.00
C VAL A 125 62.19 2.06 -8.10
N ALA A 126 61.31 2.23 -7.14
CA ALA A 126 60.82 1.16 -6.28
C ALA A 126 59.59 0.50 -6.93
N SER A 127 59.59 -0.81 -6.98
CA SER A 127 58.41 -1.60 -7.41
C SER A 127 57.98 -2.52 -6.27
N SER A 128 56.69 -2.77 -6.17
CA SER A 128 56.11 -3.71 -5.19
C SER A 128 54.92 -4.40 -5.83
N TYR A 129 54.93 -5.70 -5.85
CA TYR A 129 53.89 -6.58 -6.32
C TYR A 129 53.36 -7.40 -5.16
N GLN A 130 52.03 -7.50 -5.03
CA GLN A 130 51.40 -8.28 -3.96
C GLN A 130 50.23 -9.07 -4.53
N VAL A 131 50.06 -10.31 -4.10
CA VAL A 131 48.91 -11.15 -4.39
C VAL A 131 48.52 -11.90 -3.14
N GLY A 132 47.24 -11.92 -2.80
CA GLY A 132 46.80 -12.62 -1.62
C GLY A 132 45.33 -12.36 -1.27
N LEU A 133 44.97 -12.74 -0.05
CA LEU A 133 43.70 -12.45 0.57
C LEU A 133 43.84 -11.17 1.40
N ALA A 134 42.84 -10.29 1.26
CA ALA A 134 42.76 -9.06 2.02
C ALA A 134 41.45 -9.03 2.81
N LEU A 135 41.55 -8.70 4.10
CA LEU A 135 40.48 -8.27 4.94
C LEU A 135 40.37 -6.75 4.75
N PRO A 136 39.31 -6.23 4.06
CA PRO A 136 39.08 -4.81 4.04
C PRO A 136 38.73 -4.30 5.44
N GLU A 137 38.48 -3.02 5.57
CA GLU A 137 38.12 -2.42 6.86
C GLU A 137 36.89 -3.14 7.44
N TYR A 138 37.07 -3.85 8.58
CA TYR A 138 36.03 -4.47 9.37
C TYR A 138 35.89 -3.76 10.71
N GLU A 139 34.72 -3.24 11.04
CA GLU A 139 34.46 -2.55 12.29
C GLU A 139 34.05 -3.52 13.39
N LEU A 140 34.80 -3.53 14.51
CA LEU A 140 34.39 -4.19 15.74
C LEU A 140 33.32 -3.35 16.45
N ASP A 141 32.09 -3.82 16.39
CA ASP A 141 30.91 -3.07 16.86
C ASP A 141 30.74 -3.16 18.39
N LEU A 142 31.63 -2.53 19.14
CA LEU A 142 31.59 -2.52 20.60
C LEU A 142 30.48 -1.61 21.18
N PHE A 143 30.09 -0.57 20.45
CA PHE A 143 29.10 0.42 20.88
C PHE A 143 27.76 0.30 20.15
N GLY A 144 27.57 -0.75 19.36
CA GLY A 144 26.31 -1.07 18.71
C GLY A 144 25.94 -0.15 17.55
N ARG A 145 26.91 0.48 16.88
CA ARG A 145 26.66 1.31 15.69
C ARG A 145 26.14 0.47 14.51
N VAL A 146 26.88 -0.57 14.15
CA VAL A 146 26.53 -1.47 13.05
C VAL A 146 25.27 -2.27 13.38
N LYS A 147 25.12 -2.66 14.66
CA LYS A 147 23.90 -3.31 15.16
C LYS A 147 22.71 -2.39 14.99
N SER A 148 22.79 -1.14 15.42
CA SER A 148 21.69 -0.16 15.34
C SER A 148 21.29 0.11 13.89
N LEU A 149 22.23 0.24 12.96
CA LEU A 149 21.93 0.38 11.53
C LEU A 149 21.29 -0.88 10.95
N THR A 150 21.72 -2.06 11.39
CA THR A 150 21.11 -3.34 10.98
C THR A 150 19.68 -3.46 11.49
N ASP A 151 19.44 -3.08 12.75
CA ASP A 151 18.12 -3.08 13.37
C ASP A 151 17.19 -2.08 12.68
N ALA A 152 17.70 -0.88 12.33
CA ALA A 152 16.95 0.10 11.55
C ALA A 152 16.56 -0.45 10.16
N ALA A 153 17.49 -1.10 9.46
CA ALA A 153 17.21 -1.72 8.17
C ALA A 153 16.22 -2.90 8.27
N LEU A 154 16.28 -3.69 9.36
CA LEU A 154 15.30 -4.74 9.64
C LEU A 154 13.90 -4.15 9.83
N GLN A 155 13.77 -3.10 10.63
CA GLN A 155 12.48 -2.46 10.86
C GLN A 155 11.93 -1.82 9.57
N GLN A 156 12.79 -1.26 8.72
CA GLN A 156 12.37 -0.74 7.41
C GLN A 156 11.88 -1.87 6.47
N TYR A 157 12.52 -3.04 6.49
CA TYR A 157 12.05 -4.22 5.78
C TYR A 157 10.68 -4.69 6.28
N LEU A 158 10.48 -4.80 7.60
CA LEU A 158 9.18 -5.15 8.19
C LEU A 158 8.09 -4.12 7.86
N ALA A 159 8.43 -2.83 7.85
CA ALA A 159 7.52 -1.77 7.43
C ALA A 159 7.06 -1.96 5.96
N SER A 160 7.93 -2.44 5.07
CA SER A 160 7.57 -2.72 3.68
C SER A 160 6.66 -3.94 3.54
N GLU A 161 6.82 -4.97 4.38
CA GLU A 161 5.91 -6.11 4.42
C GLU A 161 4.48 -5.70 4.82
N GLU A 162 4.36 -4.87 5.87
CA GLU A 162 3.06 -4.36 6.31
C GLU A 162 2.44 -3.40 5.27
N ALA A 163 3.25 -2.55 4.63
CA ALA A 163 2.78 -1.69 3.54
C ALA A 163 2.23 -2.51 2.35
N ALA A 164 2.82 -3.66 2.04
CA ALA A 164 2.31 -4.53 1.00
C ALA A 164 1.00 -5.25 1.40
N ARG A 165 0.82 -5.58 2.67
CA ARG A 165 -0.48 -6.06 3.18
C ARG A 165 -1.54 -4.98 3.03
N ALA A 166 -1.23 -3.73 3.41
CA ALA A 166 -2.13 -2.59 3.21
C ALA A 166 -2.49 -2.39 1.72
N ALA A 167 -1.51 -2.48 0.82
CA ALA A 167 -1.72 -2.35 -0.62
C ALA A 167 -2.63 -3.45 -1.20
N ARG A 168 -2.52 -4.69 -0.70
CA ARG A 168 -3.44 -5.78 -1.10
C ARG A 168 -4.88 -5.49 -0.68
N ILE A 169 -5.09 -5.07 0.57
CA ILE A 169 -6.40 -4.70 1.08
C ILE A 169 -6.99 -3.54 0.28
N ALA A 170 -6.17 -2.52 -0.02
CA ALA A 170 -6.57 -1.40 -0.85
C ALA A 170 -6.98 -1.86 -2.26
N LEU A 171 -6.20 -2.73 -2.90
CA LEU A 171 -6.52 -3.26 -4.23
C LEU A 171 -7.84 -4.04 -4.25
N VAL A 172 -8.10 -4.90 -3.24
CA VAL A 172 -9.38 -5.61 -3.10
C VAL A 172 -10.54 -4.62 -3.02
N ALA A 173 -10.38 -3.54 -2.24
CA ALA A 173 -11.38 -2.50 -2.12
C ALA A 173 -11.57 -1.72 -3.43
N GLU A 174 -10.49 -1.29 -4.07
CA GLU A 174 -10.52 -0.53 -5.32
C GLU A 174 -11.17 -1.32 -6.47
N VAL A 175 -10.83 -2.60 -6.63
CA VAL A 175 -11.47 -3.49 -7.63
C VAL A 175 -12.95 -3.65 -7.34
N SER A 176 -13.32 -3.84 -6.07
CA SER A 176 -14.72 -3.97 -5.65
C SER A 176 -15.51 -2.69 -5.94
N GLN A 177 -14.99 -1.52 -5.59
CA GLN A 177 -15.62 -0.23 -5.85
C GLN A 177 -15.75 0.06 -7.36
N ALA A 178 -14.71 -0.24 -8.14
CA ALA A 178 -14.73 -0.06 -9.59
C ALA A 178 -15.77 -0.97 -10.25
N TYR A 179 -15.85 -2.24 -9.82
CA TYR A 179 -16.87 -3.18 -10.30
C TYR A 179 -18.30 -2.74 -9.94
N LEU A 180 -18.53 -2.31 -8.70
CA LEU A 180 -19.83 -1.80 -8.25
C LEU A 180 -20.24 -0.53 -9.01
N SER A 181 -19.30 0.36 -9.26
CA SER A 181 -19.50 1.58 -10.06
C SER A 181 -19.85 1.24 -11.51
N TYR A 182 -19.16 0.24 -12.08
CA TYR A 182 -19.45 -0.27 -13.42
C TYR A 182 -20.83 -0.94 -13.51
N ASP A 183 -21.20 -1.81 -12.55
CA ASP A 183 -22.54 -2.43 -12.47
C ASP A 183 -23.63 -1.36 -12.34
N GLY A 184 -23.43 -0.34 -11.51
CA GLY A 184 -24.33 0.81 -11.40
C GLY A 184 -24.51 1.56 -12.73
N ALA A 185 -23.42 1.81 -13.47
CA ALA A 185 -23.46 2.45 -14.77
C ALA A 185 -24.15 1.58 -15.84
N LEU A 186 -23.96 0.25 -15.81
CA LEU A 186 -24.69 -0.68 -16.68
C LEU A 186 -26.21 -0.61 -16.42
N ARG A 187 -26.62 -0.57 -15.16
CA ARG A 187 -28.06 -0.50 -14.77
C ARG A 187 -28.67 0.80 -15.19
N ARG A 188 -27.98 1.95 -14.97
CA ARG A 188 -28.45 3.27 -15.44
C ARG A 188 -28.60 3.27 -16.96
N LEU A 189 -27.63 2.75 -17.70
CA LEU A 189 -27.69 2.67 -19.16
C LEU A 189 -28.85 1.80 -19.65
N ALA A 190 -29.09 0.65 -19.01
CA ALA A 190 -30.19 -0.24 -19.34
C ALA A 190 -31.56 0.44 -19.11
N LEU A 191 -31.74 1.08 -17.95
CA LEU A 191 -32.93 1.84 -17.63
C LEU A 191 -33.16 3.00 -18.63
N THR A 192 -32.10 3.76 -18.92
CA THR A 192 -32.18 4.90 -19.86
C THR A 192 -32.58 4.47 -21.26
N ARG A 193 -32.04 3.32 -21.75
CA ARG A 193 -32.42 2.75 -23.05
C ARG A 193 -33.89 2.36 -23.08
N GLN A 194 -34.36 1.68 -22.04
CA GLN A 194 -35.78 1.30 -21.91
C GLN A 194 -36.68 2.54 -21.88
N THR A 195 -36.29 3.56 -21.13
CA THR A 195 -37.02 4.83 -21.05
C THR A 195 -37.03 5.56 -22.37
N LEU A 196 -35.90 5.59 -23.10
CA LEU A 196 -35.86 6.23 -24.44
C LEU A 196 -36.85 5.57 -25.41
N VAL A 197 -36.87 4.23 -25.48
CA VAL A 197 -37.81 3.52 -26.34
C VAL A 197 -39.25 3.85 -25.97
N SER A 198 -39.58 3.90 -24.66
CA SER A 198 -40.94 4.28 -24.20
C SER A 198 -41.32 5.72 -24.55
N ARG A 199 -40.36 6.67 -24.43
CA ARG A 199 -40.57 8.09 -24.79
C ARG A 199 -40.71 8.29 -26.29
N GLU A 200 -39.92 7.61 -27.11
CA GLU A 200 -40.04 7.64 -28.57
C GLU A 200 -41.37 7.11 -29.05
N TYR A 201 -41.89 6.03 -28.44
CA TYR A 201 -43.22 5.53 -28.71
C TYR A 201 -44.29 6.53 -28.33
N SER A 202 -44.21 7.15 -27.14
CA SER A 202 -45.17 8.21 -26.70
C SER A 202 -45.12 9.42 -27.61
N PHE A 203 -43.95 9.86 -28.03
CA PHE A 203 -43.74 10.97 -28.95
C PHE A 203 -44.39 10.68 -30.31
N ALA A 204 -44.16 9.50 -30.89
CA ALA A 204 -44.78 9.13 -32.17
C ALA A 204 -46.32 9.17 -32.14
N LEU A 205 -46.91 8.72 -31.00
CA LEU A 205 -48.36 8.79 -30.82
C LEU A 205 -48.87 10.25 -30.75
N ILE A 206 -48.15 11.15 -30.07
CA ILE A 206 -48.51 12.57 -29.98
C ILE A 206 -48.35 13.24 -31.35
N ASP A 207 -47.31 12.93 -32.11
CA ASP A 207 -47.11 13.47 -33.45
C ASP A 207 -48.26 13.07 -34.40
N GLN A 208 -48.71 11.82 -34.36
CA GLN A 208 -49.88 11.35 -35.12
C GLN A 208 -51.16 12.07 -34.69
N ARG A 209 -51.40 12.25 -33.38
CA ARG A 209 -52.56 12.96 -32.85
C ARG A 209 -52.53 14.45 -33.27
N ARG A 210 -51.37 15.08 -33.26
CA ARG A 210 -51.19 16.45 -33.73
C ARG A 210 -51.53 16.58 -35.22
N ALA A 211 -51.02 15.66 -36.06
CA ALA A 211 -51.35 15.65 -37.49
C ALA A 211 -52.87 15.48 -37.74
N ALA A 212 -53.59 14.80 -36.85
CA ALA A 212 -55.03 14.63 -36.86
C ALA A 212 -55.77 15.80 -36.17
N GLY A 213 -55.10 16.85 -35.68
CA GLY A 213 -55.71 17.99 -34.97
C GLY A 213 -56.15 17.66 -33.53
N ALA A 214 -55.76 16.52 -32.96
CA ALA A 214 -56.20 16.03 -31.64
C ALA A 214 -55.12 16.22 -30.54
N ALA A 215 -53.99 16.89 -30.83
CA ALA A 215 -52.96 17.28 -29.84
C ALA A 215 -52.46 18.68 -30.17
N THR A 216 -51.97 19.39 -29.15
CA THR A 216 -51.46 20.76 -29.28
C THR A 216 -49.98 20.78 -29.67
N ALA A 217 -49.49 21.95 -30.16
CA ALA A 217 -48.06 22.16 -30.37
C ALA A 217 -47.26 22.08 -29.06
N LEU A 218 -47.88 22.41 -27.93
CA LEU A 218 -47.26 22.29 -26.60
C LEU A 218 -47.01 20.82 -26.25
N ASP A 219 -48.04 19.95 -26.39
CA ASP A 219 -47.92 18.50 -26.14
C ASP A 219 -46.79 17.88 -26.97
N TYR A 220 -46.66 18.31 -28.23
CA TYR A 220 -45.59 17.87 -29.12
C TYR A 220 -44.19 18.28 -28.60
N GLN A 221 -44.01 19.54 -28.21
CA GLN A 221 -42.72 20.05 -27.72
C GLN A 221 -42.34 19.43 -26.38
N GLU A 222 -43.30 19.19 -25.48
CA GLU A 222 -43.05 18.49 -24.20
C GLU A 222 -42.63 17.05 -24.43
N ALA A 223 -43.31 16.31 -25.30
CA ALA A 223 -42.94 14.95 -25.64
C ALA A 223 -41.57 14.85 -26.33
N LEU A 224 -41.27 15.76 -27.27
CA LEU A 224 -39.95 15.86 -27.93
C LEU A 224 -38.86 16.17 -26.91
N GLY A 225 -39.13 17.11 -25.99
CA GLY A 225 -38.16 17.46 -24.92
C GLY A 225 -37.78 16.26 -24.05
N LEU A 226 -38.72 15.38 -23.73
CA LEU A 226 -38.43 14.15 -22.97
C LEU A 226 -37.62 13.14 -23.76
N VAL A 227 -37.83 13.02 -25.08
CA VAL A 227 -36.99 12.16 -25.95
C VAL A 227 -35.56 12.66 -26.00
N GLU A 228 -35.36 13.97 -26.25
CA GLU A 228 -34.02 14.56 -26.33
C GLU A 228 -33.31 14.53 -24.98
N GLN A 229 -34.04 14.69 -23.87
CA GLN A 229 -33.49 14.48 -22.52
C GLN A 229 -32.98 13.04 -22.34
N ALA A 230 -33.77 12.03 -22.75
CA ALA A 230 -33.36 10.63 -22.64
C ALA A 230 -32.13 10.29 -23.55
N ARG A 231 -32.05 10.89 -24.73
CA ARG A 231 -30.88 10.75 -25.62
C ARG A 231 -29.61 11.34 -24.99
N ALA A 232 -29.72 12.54 -24.43
CA ALA A 232 -28.62 13.18 -23.72
C ALA A 232 -28.14 12.34 -22.53
N GLU A 233 -29.09 11.79 -21.76
CA GLU A 233 -28.80 10.91 -20.62
C GLU A 233 -28.16 9.58 -21.04
N GLN A 234 -28.63 8.99 -22.15
CA GLN A 234 -28.00 7.80 -22.73
C GLN A 234 -26.54 8.04 -23.10
N GLY A 235 -26.23 9.17 -23.75
CA GLY A 235 -24.85 9.55 -24.07
C GLY A 235 -23.97 9.70 -22.82
N ARG A 236 -24.53 10.32 -21.77
CA ARG A 236 -23.84 10.47 -20.48
C ARG A 236 -23.56 9.12 -19.81
N ASN A 237 -24.57 8.26 -19.70
CA ASN A 237 -24.45 6.95 -19.07
C ASN A 237 -23.55 5.99 -19.87
N LEU A 238 -23.54 6.10 -21.20
CA LEU A 238 -22.61 5.35 -22.05
C LEU A 238 -21.14 5.75 -21.75
N ARG A 239 -20.87 7.04 -21.65
CA ARG A 239 -19.55 7.56 -21.29
C ARG A 239 -19.14 7.09 -19.87
N GLN A 240 -20.01 7.22 -18.88
CA GLN A 240 -19.73 6.78 -17.51
C GLN A 240 -19.46 5.27 -17.45
N LYS A 241 -20.25 4.46 -18.13
CA LYS A 241 -20.02 3.01 -18.27
C LYS A 241 -18.64 2.72 -18.85
N GLN A 242 -18.24 3.43 -19.91
CA GLN A 242 -16.94 3.19 -20.55
C GLN A 242 -15.78 3.63 -19.65
N GLN A 243 -15.92 4.74 -18.94
CA GLN A 243 -14.91 5.19 -17.98
C GLN A 243 -14.75 4.20 -16.81
N ALA A 244 -15.85 3.72 -16.24
CA ALA A 244 -15.81 2.72 -15.17
C ALA A 244 -15.22 1.38 -15.65
N PHE A 245 -15.52 0.96 -16.88
CA PHE A 245 -14.92 -0.22 -17.52
C PHE A 245 -13.41 -0.06 -17.65
N ASN A 246 -12.94 1.07 -18.18
CA ASN A 246 -11.49 1.32 -18.35
C ASN A 246 -10.75 1.35 -17.01
N ALA A 247 -11.36 1.94 -15.97
CA ALA A 247 -10.80 1.94 -14.62
C ALA A 247 -10.67 0.52 -14.06
N LEU A 248 -11.69 -0.32 -14.26
CA LEU A 248 -11.65 -1.72 -13.83
C LEU A 248 -10.57 -2.52 -14.59
N VAL A 249 -10.46 -2.35 -15.92
CA VAL A 249 -9.41 -3.00 -16.73
C VAL A 249 -8.01 -2.62 -16.26
N LEU A 250 -7.78 -1.35 -15.94
CA LEU A 250 -6.50 -0.89 -15.38
C LEU A 250 -6.15 -1.62 -14.08
N LEU A 251 -7.12 -1.77 -13.18
CA LEU A 251 -6.91 -2.46 -11.90
C LEU A 251 -6.65 -3.97 -12.09
N LEU A 252 -7.31 -4.60 -13.06
CA LEU A 252 -7.09 -6.02 -13.38
C LEU A 252 -5.71 -6.28 -13.99
N GLY A 253 -5.09 -5.29 -14.63
CA GLY A 253 -3.74 -5.38 -15.18
C GLY A 253 -3.56 -6.39 -16.32
N SER A 254 -4.66 -6.88 -16.93
CA SER A 254 -4.66 -7.87 -18.00
C SER A 254 -5.80 -7.59 -19.00
N ASP A 255 -5.49 -7.57 -20.29
CA ASP A 255 -6.49 -7.40 -21.35
C ASP A 255 -7.40 -8.62 -21.49
N ASP A 256 -6.88 -9.83 -21.25
CA ASP A 256 -7.68 -11.04 -21.27
C ASP A 256 -8.76 -11.05 -20.18
N ALA A 257 -8.44 -10.47 -19.02
CA ALA A 257 -9.39 -10.27 -17.94
C ALA A 257 -10.54 -9.32 -18.30
N ALA A 258 -10.29 -8.36 -19.20
CA ALA A 258 -11.32 -7.44 -19.67
C ALA A 258 -12.45 -8.15 -20.44
N GLN A 259 -12.17 -9.30 -21.10
CA GLN A 259 -13.17 -10.10 -21.81
C GLN A 259 -14.15 -10.79 -20.84
N ALA A 260 -13.70 -11.02 -19.64
CA ALA A 260 -14.46 -11.69 -18.59
C ALA A 260 -15.40 -10.74 -17.81
N ILE A 261 -15.30 -9.43 -18.00
CA ILE A 261 -16.18 -8.44 -17.36
C ILE A 261 -17.58 -8.52 -17.99
N PRO A 262 -18.67 -8.69 -17.19
CA PRO A 262 -20.04 -8.73 -17.72
C PRO A 262 -20.39 -7.47 -18.50
N ARG A 263 -21.01 -7.62 -19.67
CA ARG A 263 -21.37 -6.50 -20.55
C ARG A 263 -22.82 -6.05 -20.42
N SER A 264 -23.59 -6.76 -19.63
CA SER A 264 -24.99 -6.44 -19.31
C SER A 264 -25.22 -6.61 -17.80
N PRO A 265 -26.20 -5.89 -17.22
CA PRO A 265 -26.49 -6.01 -15.81
C PRO A 265 -27.02 -7.42 -15.48
N GLY A 266 -26.32 -8.12 -14.59
CA GLY A 266 -26.74 -9.39 -14.03
C GLY A 266 -27.53 -9.24 -12.72
N ARG A 267 -27.44 -10.25 -11.83
CA ARG A 267 -27.89 -10.09 -10.43
C ARG A 267 -27.06 -9.00 -9.77
N ARG A 268 -27.65 -8.25 -8.82
CA ARG A 268 -26.90 -7.26 -8.05
C ARG A 268 -25.76 -7.96 -7.30
N PRO A 269 -24.52 -7.42 -7.32
CA PRO A 269 -23.41 -7.96 -6.56
C PRO A 269 -23.76 -8.06 -5.08
N LYS A 270 -23.37 -9.15 -4.44
CA LYS A 270 -23.65 -9.40 -3.02
C LYS A 270 -22.38 -9.30 -2.21
N LEU A 271 -22.42 -8.46 -1.20
CA LEU A 271 -21.42 -8.34 -0.15
C LEU A 271 -22.02 -8.73 1.20
N LEU A 272 -21.19 -9.10 2.16
CA LEU A 272 -21.60 -9.29 3.54
C LEU A 272 -22.10 -7.95 4.12
N GLN A 273 -23.29 -7.94 4.73
CA GLN A 273 -23.97 -6.69 5.10
C GLN A 273 -23.64 -6.22 6.51
N ASP A 274 -23.40 -7.13 7.44
CA ASP A 274 -23.26 -6.84 8.85
C ASP A 274 -21.87 -7.22 9.34
N ILE A 275 -21.03 -6.18 9.54
CA ILE A 275 -19.66 -6.29 10.04
C ILE A 275 -19.58 -5.54 11.38
N ALA A 276 -19.04 -6.19 12.40
CA ALA A 276 -18.76 -5.58 13.68
C ALA A 276 -17.43 -4.80 13.64
N PRO A 277 -17.36 -3.57 14.17
CA PRO A 277 -16.15 -2.74 14.10
C PRO A 277 -15.01 -3.24 15.00
N GLY A 278 -15.25 -4.16 15.94
CA GLY A 278 -14.26 -4.51 16.97
C GLY A 278 -14.00 -3.37 17.95
N THR A 279 -12.96 -3.51 18.77
CA THR A 279 -12.52 -2.45 19.69
C THR A 279 -11.48 -1.52 19.05
N PRO A 280 -11.36 -0.27 19.50
CA PRO A 280 -10.31 0.64 19.05
C PRO A 280 -8.89 0.10 19.19
N SER A 281 -8.57 -0.58 20.29
CA SER A 281 -7.27 -1.20 20.53
C SER A 281 -6.95 -2.29 19.50
N GLU A 282 -7.92 -3.15 19.16
CA GLU A 282 -7.75 -4.17 18.11
C GLU A 282 -7.44 -3.55 16.76
N LEU A 283 -8.03 -2.41 16.42
CA LEU A 283 -7.75 -1.70 15.16
C LEU A 283 -6.27 -1.29 15.06
N ILE A 284 -5.70 -0.77 16.15
CA ILE A 284 -4.29 -0.33 16.21
C ILE A 284 -3.34 -1.53 16.04
N GLU A 285 -3.71 -2.70 16.56
CA GLU A 285 -2.87 -3.90 16.48
C GLU A 285 -2.97 -4.66 15.16
N ARG A 286 -4.02 -4.39 14.36
CA ARG A 286 -4.32 -5.17 13.15
C ARG A 286 -4.11 -4.42 11.84
N ARG A 287 -4.32 -3.11 11.82
CA ARG A 287 -4.19 -2.35 10.56
C ARG A 287 -2.75 -2.33 10.07
N PRO A 288 -2.49 -2.87 8.86
CA PRO A 288 -1.11 -2.96 8.36
C PRO A 288 -0.47 -1.58 8.11
N ASP A 289 -1.23 -0.54 7.80
CA ASP A 289 -0.71 0.82 7.64
C ASP A 289 -0.21 1.40 8.98
N ILE A 290 -0.91 1.13 10.09
CA ILE A 290 -0.48 1.52 11.45
C ILE A 290 0.77 0.73 11.84
N LEU A 291 0.79 -0.59 11.60
CA LEU A 291 1.96 -1.43 11.86
C LEU A 291 3.17 -1.00 11.04
N ALA A 292 2.97 -0.64 9.76
CA ALA A 292 4.04 -0.11 8.91
C ALA A 292 4.61 1.21 9.47
N ALA A 293 3.74 2.11 9.95
CA ALA A 293 4.17 3.36 10.57
C ALA A 293 4.93 3.13 11.88
N GLU A 294 4.50 2.15 12.70
CA GLU A 294 5.21 1.77 13.92
C GLU A 294 6.60 1.19 13.61
N HIS A 295 6.73 0.32 12.63
CA HIS A 295 8.03 -0.20 12.20
C HIS A 295 8.95 0.92 11.69
N ARG A 296 8.44 1.91 10.96
CA ARG A 296 9.23 3.08 10.57
C ARG A 296 9.70 3.89 11.78
N LEU A 297 8.85 4.06 12.78
CA LEU A 297 9.22 4.71 14.04
C LEU A 297 10.32 3.94 14.79
N ARG A 298 10.20 2.61 14.87
CA ARG A 298 11.24 1.75 15.46
C ARG A 298 12.57 1.84 14.71
N ALA A 299 12.54 1.96 13.39
CA ALA A 299 13.73 2.18 12.58
C ALA A 299 14.42 3.50 12.97
N ARG A 300 13.65 4.60 13.11
CA ARG A 300 14.20 5.91 13.54
C ARG A 300 14.72 5.88 14.97
N ASN A 301 14.09 5.11 15.86
CA ASN A 301 14.61 4.90 17.22
C ASN A 301 15.96 4.19 17.21
N ALA A 302 16.14 3.19 16.32
CA ALA A 302 17.41 2.51 16.15
C ALA A 302 18.51 3.44 15.55
N ASP A 303 18.15 4.34 14.61
CA ASP A 303 19.07 5.32 14.03
C ASP A 303 19.72 6.21 15.11
N ILE A 304 19.01 6.55 16.20
CA ILE A 304 19.58 7.30 17.35
C ILE A 304 20.73 6.53 17.99
N GLY A 305 20.62 5.20 18.09
CA GLY A 305 21.69 4.34 18.60
C GLY A 305 22.97 4.45 17.79
N ALA A 306 22.85 4.45 16.46
CA ALA A 306 23.98 4.64 15.56
C ALA A 306 24.60 6.03 15.69
N ALA A 307 23.78 7.09 15.81
CA ALA A 307 24.25 8.45 16.01
C ALA A 307 24.95 8.66 17.36
N ARG A 308 24.46 8.04 18.43
CA ARG A 308 25.10 8.05 19.76
C ARG A 308 26.42 7.28 19.76
N ALA A 309 26.46 6.13 19.10
CA ALA A 309 27.68 5.34 18.99
C ALA A 309 28.81 6.09 18.27
N ALA A 310 28.53 7.05 17.41
CA ALA A 310 29.52 7.86 16.71
C ALA A 310 30.35 8.78 17.62
N PHE A 311 29.96 9.00 18.86
CA PHE A 311 30.75 9.73 19.88
C PHE A 311 31.83 8.87 20.51
N PHE A 312 31.76 7.56 20.38
CA PHE A 312 32.66 6.59 20.99
C PHE A 312 33.78 6.17 20.05
N PRO A 313 34.88 5.56 20.59
CA PRO A 313 35.94 5.06 19.72
C PRO A 313 35.45 4.01 18.73
N ARG A 314 35.86 4.18 17.47
CA ARG A 314 35.67 3.18 16.42
C ARG A 314 36.93 2.33 16.31
N ILE A 315 36.80 1.04 16.39
CA ILE A 315 37.87 0.06 16.18
C ILE A 315 37.64 -0.62 14.86
N SER A 316 38.57 -0.45 13.91
CA SER A 316 38.55 -1.15 12.64
C SER A 316 39.73 -2.08 12.51
N LEU A 317 39.52 -3.20 11.86
CA LEU A 317 40.53 -4.21 11.57
C LEU A 317 40.74 -4.30 10.07
N THR A 318 42.01 -4.14 9.65
CA THR A 318 42.41 -4.36 8.27
C THR A 318 43.51 -5.40 8.27
N GLY A 319 43.56 -6.27 7.29
CA GLY A 319 44.60 -7.30 7.21
C GLY A 319 44.84 -7.81 5.81
N SER A 320 46.01 -8.39 5.61
CA SER A 320 46.32 -9.11 4.39
C SER A 320 47.16 -10.35 4.67
N PHE A 321 47.02 -11.37 3.84
CA PHE A 321 47.84 -12.59 3.86
C PHE A 321 48.09 -13.04 2.43
N GLY A 322 49.36 -13.22 2.05
CA GLY A 322 49.69 -13.58 0.67
C GLY A 322 51.18 -13.61 0.40
N THR A 323 51.58 -13.16 -0.78
CA THR A 323 52.95 -13.02 -1.22
C THR A 323 53.25 -11.60 -1.68
N SER A 324 54.46 -11.11 -1.47
CA SER A 324 54.94 -9.79 -1.87
C SER A 324 56.37 -9.87 -2.40
N SER A 325 56.68 -9.15 -3.48
CA SER A 325 58.00 -9.12 -4.08
C SER A 325 58.26 -7.75 -4.76
N ALA A 326 59.54 -7.34 -4.80
CA ALA A 326 59.95 -6.16 -5.58
C ALA A 326 59.93 -6.44 -7.09
N GLU A 327 59.99 -7.69 -7.50
CA GLU A 327 59.93 -8.14 -8.89
C GLU A 327 58.77 -9.10 -9.10
N MET A 328 58.12 -9.01 -10.27
CA MET A 328 56.97 -9.86 -10.60
C MET A 328 57.36 -11.34 -10.70
N SER A 329 58.58 -11.62 -11.13
CA SER A 329 59.17 -12.97 -11.26
C SER A 329 59.34 -13.68 -9.91
N GLY A 330 59.67 -12.93 -8.85
CA GLY A 330 59.89 -13.45 -7.51
C GLY A 330 58.62 -13.56 -6.63
N LEU A 331 57.46 -13.25 -7.15
CA LEU A 331 56.21 -13.12 -6.37
C LEU A 331 55.79 -14.45 -5.70
N PHE A 332 56.13 -15.58 -6.31
CA PHE A 332 55.76 -16.90 -5.80
C PHE A 332 56.99 -17.73 -5.34
N ASP A 333 58.15 -17.10 -5.20
CA ASP A 333 59.35 -17.76 -4.74
C ASP A 333 59.31 -18.08 -3.24
N GLY A 334 60.16 -19.05 -2.84
CA GLY A 334 60.30 -19.40 -1.43
C GLY A 334 60.82 -18.22 -0.61
N GLY A 335 59.98 -17.67 0.29
CA GLY A 335 60.33 -16.52 1.12
C GLY A 335 59.52 -15.24 0.82
N SER A 336 58.71 -15.21 -0.25
CA SER A 336 57.84 -14.08 -0.60
C SER A 336 56.60 -13.95 0.27
N ARG A 337 56.33 -14.86 1.22
CA ARG A 337 55.15 -14.80 2.11
C ARG A 337 55.14 -13.51 2.92
N SER A 338 54.04 -12.81 2.87
CA SER A 338 53.82 -11.60 3.65
C SER A 338 52.44 -11.61 4.31
N TRP A 339 52.33 -11.00 5.47
CA TRP A 339 51.05 -10.76 6.12
C TRP A 339 51.09 -9.39 6.82
N SER A 340 49.94 -8.80 6.94
CA SER A 340 49.73 -7.58 7.73
C SER A 340 48.46 -7.71 8.54
N PHE A 341 48.48 -7.16 9.75
CA PHE A 341 47.32 -7.02 10.60
C PHE A 341 47.38 -5.64 11.27
N LEU A 342 46.42 -4.79 10.95
CA LEU A 342 46.40 -3.39 11.34
C LEU A 342 45.09 -3.07 12.06
N PRO A 343 45.02 -3.20 13.39
CA PRO A 343 43.95 -2.66 14.18
C PRO A 343 44.09 -1.14 14.27
N THR A 344 43.05 -0.41 13.97
CA THR A 344 43.05 1.05 14.05
C THR A 344 41.94 1.51 15.00
N LEU A 345 42.29 2.33 15.99
CA LEU A 345 41.31 2.96 16.89
C LEU A 345 41.22 4.45 16.55
N THR A 346 40.04 4.91 16.23
CA THR A 346 39.77 6.32 15.94
C THR A 346 38.75 6.86 16.92
N LEU A 347 39.10 7.91 17.67
CA LEU A 347 38.20 8.65 18.55
C LEU A 347 38.10 10.09 18.07
N PRO A 348 36.92 10.59 17.68
CA PRO A 348 36.76 12.00 17.32
C PRO A 348 36.84 12.89 18.58
N ILE A 349 37.90 13.67 18.70
CA ILE A 349 38.07 14.63 19.81
C ILE A 349 37.43 15.97 19.46
N PHE A 350 37.56 16.39 18.21
CA PHE A 350 36.98 17.62 17.68
C PHE A 350 36.51 17.39 16.24
N ASP A 351 35.23 17.59 15.98
CA ASP A 351 34.60 17.36 14.67
C ASP A 351 33.79 18.57 14.17
N GLY A 352 33.98 19.72 14.80
CA GLY A 352 33.23 20.94 14.49
C GLY A 352 31.73 20.86 14.83
N GLY A 353 31.33 19.94 15.72
CA GLY A 353 29.94 19.75 16.13
C GLY A 353 29.12 18.78 15.27
N ARG A 354 29.75 18.13 14.29
CA ARG A 354 29.06 17.21 13.34
C ARG A 354 28.32 16.09 14.04
N ASN A 355 28.92 15.40 15.01
CA ASN A 355 28.27 14.30 15.73
C ASN A 355 27.07 14.79 16.55
N ARG A 356 27.15 15.97 17.17
CA ARG A 356 26.01 16.57 17.87
C ARG A 356 24.88 16.90 16.90
N ALA A 357 25.19 17.48 15.74
CA ALA A 357 24.20 17.78 14.71
C ALA A 357 23.54 16.51 14.15
N ASN A 358 24.33 15.44 13.94
CA ASN A 358 23.79 14.13 13.50
C ASN A 358 22.87 13.51 14.55
N LEU A 359 23.18 13.60 15.83
CA LEU A 359 22.31 13.14 16.90
C LEU A 359 21.00 13.95 16.93
N SER A 360 21.09 15.27 16.91
CA SER A 360 19.89 16.12 16.86
C SER A 360 19.02 15.85 15.62
N LEU A 361 19.65 15.56 14.47
CA LEU A 361 18.94 15.16 13.25
C LEU A 361 18.21 13.82 13.44
N ALA A 362 18.85 12.83 14.07
CA ALA A 362 18.24 11.53 14.34
C ALA A 362 17.06 11.66 15.32
N GLU A 363 17.20 12.47 16.36
CA GLU A 363 16.13 12.76 17.34
C GLU A 363 14.95 13.47 16.67
N ALA A 364 15.19 14.53 15.89
CA ALA A 364 14.13 15.21 15.15
C ALA A 364 13.41 14.30 14.15
N ARG A 365 14.13 13.39 13.50
CA ARG A 365 13.53 12.37 12.60
C ARG A 365 12.68 11.36 13.37
N LYS A 366 13.07 10.98 14.58
CA LYS A 366 12.23 10.13 15.46
C LYS A 366 10.95 10.87 15.84
N ASP A 367 11.03 12.14 16.28
CA ASP A 367 9.86 12.93 16.66
C ASP A 367 8.91 13.14 15.47
N SER A 368 9.45 13.37 14.28
CA SER A 368 8.66 13.38 13.05
C SER A 368 7.97 12.05 12.77
N ALA A 369 8.63 10.91 13.04
CA ALA A 369 8.03 9.59 12.88
C ALA A 369 6.97 9.29 13.94
N VAL A 370 7.10 9.83 15.17
CA VAL A 370 6.02 9.78 16.19
C VAL A 370 4.78 10.50 15.69
N ALA A 371 4.93 11.74 15.22
CA ALA A 371 3.81 12.50 14.67
C ALA A 371 3.16 11.81 13.45
N ALA A 372 3.96 11.18 12.59
CA ALA A 372 3.44 10.40 11.45
C ALA A 372 2.67 9.15 11.91
N TYR A 373 3.14 8.44 12.94
CA TYR A 373 2.45 7.30 13.53
C TYR A 373 1.11 7.71 14.14
N GLU A 374 1.10 8.77 14.96
CA GLU A 374 -0.12 9.33 15.56
C GLU A 374 -1.12 9.80 14.49
N GLY A 375 -0.65 10.49 13.47
CA GLY A 375 -1.47 10.93 12.34
C GLY A 375 -2.08 9.77 11.55
N THR A 376 -1.34 8.65 11.41
CA THR A 376 -1.87 7.42 10.79
C THR A 376 -3.00 6.82 11.63
N ILE A 377 -2.85 6.76 12.97
CA ILE A 377 -3.90 6.30 13.88
C ILE A 377 -5.14 7.19 13.76
N GLN A 378 -4.98 8.51 13.85
CA GLN A 378 -6.11 9.45 13.74
C GLN A 378 -6.85 9.30 12.39
N THR A 379 -6.12 9.14 11.30
CA THR A 379 -6.69 8.90 9.96
C THR A 379 -7.48 7.59 9.94
N ALA A 380 -6.93 6.52 10.49
CA ALA A 380 -7.58 5.22 10.57
C ALA A 380 -8.90 5.28 11.36
N PHE A 381 -8.88 5.96 12.49
CA PHE A 381 -10.08 6.15 13.31
C PHE A 381 -11.16 6.97 12.62
N ARG A 382 -10.77 8.05 11.93
CA ARG A 382 -11.68 8.85 11.12
C ARG A 382 -12.31 8.00 10.00
N GLU A 383 -11.51 7.20 9.29
CA GLU A 383 -12.01 6.33 8.22
C GLU A 383 -13.05 5.33 8.72
N VAL A 384 -12.81 4.72 9.90
CA VAL A 384 -13.78 3.79 10.50
C VAL A 384 -15.06 4.53 10.92
N ALA A 385 -14.95 5.69 11.57
CA ALA A 385 -16.09 6.47 11.99
C ALA A 385 -16.94 6.92 10.79
N ASP A 386 -16.31 7.44 9.73
CA ASP A 386 -16.98 7.86 8.50
C ASP A 386 -17.68 6.67 7.82
N ALA A 387 -17.01 5.51 7.71
CA ALA A 387 -17.56 4.32 7.08
C ALA A 387 -18.75 3.73 7.86
N LEU A 388 -18.70 3.75 9.19
CA LEU A 388 -19.80 3.31 10.05
C LEU A 388 -21.01 4.24 9.90
N ALA A 389 -20.80 5.55 9.92
CA ALA A 389 -21.86 6.55 9.72
C ALA A 389 -22.49 6.42 8.32
N ALA A 390 -21.65 6.26 7.27
CA ALA A 390 -22.11 6.05 5.90
C ALA A 390 -22.92 4.74 5.77
N SER A 391 -22.46 3.64 6.35
CA SER A 391 -23.15 2.35 6.28
C SER A 391 -24.57 2.41 6.89
N ASP A 392 -24.76 3.14 7.99
CA ASP A 392 -26.07 3.26 8.64
C ASP A 392 -26.99 4.24 7.94
N THR A 393 -26.48 5.36 7.47
CA THR A 393 -27.28 6.39 6.79
C THR A 393 -27.71 5.90 5.41
N LEU A 394 -26.80 5.32 4.62
CA LEU A 394 -27.09 4.79 3.29
C LEU A 394 -28.03 3.57 3.31
N ARG A 395 -28.04 2.77 4.38
CA ARG A 395 -29.01 1.69 4.55
C ARG A 395 -30.44 2.26 4.65
N ARG A 396 -30.64 3.33 5.42
CA ARG A 396 -31.92 4.01 5.56
C ARG A 396 -32.32 4.73 4.28
N GLU A 397 -31.38 5.39 3.65
CA GLU A 397 -31.56 6.08 2.37
C GLU A 397 -31.97 5.11 1.26
N GLU A 398 -31.25 4.00 1.06
CA GLU A 398 -31.61 2.99 0.06
C GLU A 398 -33.02 2.45 0.27
N LYS A 399 -33.43 2.20 1.53
CA LYS A 399 -34.77 1.74 1.85
C LYS A 399 -35.84 2.78 1.43
N ALA A 400 -35.59 4.06 1.69
CA ALA A 400 -36.49 5.14 1.30
C ALA A 400 -36.55 5.33 -0.22
N LEU A 401 -35.38 5.32 -0.90
CA LEU A 401 -35.30 5.44 -2.36
C LEU A 401 -35.98 4.26 -3.07
N ARG A 402 -35.86 3.05 -2.52
CA ARG A 402 -36.58 1.87 -3.04
C ARG A 402 -38.10 2.03 -2.92
N ALA A 403 -38.59 2.52 -1.78
CA ALA A 403 -39.99 2.76 -1.59
C ALA A 403 -40.52 3.87 -2.53
N LEU A 404 -39.72 4.92 -2.72
CA LEU A 404 -40.03 6.01 -3.63
C LEU A 404 -40.06 5.55 -5.10
N ALA A 405 -39.10 4.77 -5.55
CA ALA A 405 -39.07 4.18 -6.89
C ALA A 405 -40.29 3.29 -7.14
N ASN A 406 -40.64 2.42 -6.17
CA ASN A 406 -41.81 1.56 -6.26
C ASN A 406 -43.11 2.36 -6.36
N SER A 407 -43.26 3.40 -5.52
CA SER A 407 -44.44 4.28 -5.51
C SER A 407 -44.57 5.05 -6.82
N SER A 408 -43.47 5.60 -7.35
CA SER A 408 -43.49 6.37 -8.61
C SER A 408 -43.74 5.44 -9.83
N ASN A 409 -43.28 4.20 -9.81
CA ASN A 409 -43.58 3.20 -10.84
C ASN A 409 -45.07 2.83 -10.84
N GLU A 410 -45.66 2.67 -9.67
CA GLU A 410 -47.10 2.41 -9.57
C GLU A 410 -47.91 3.61 -10.02
N ALA A 411 -47.51 4.83 -9.62
CA ALA A 411 -48.13 6.08 -10.12
C ALA A 411 -48.03 6.18 -11.65
N LEU A 412 -46.89 5.79 -12.26
CA LEU A 412 -46.73 5.77 -13.70
C LEU A 412 -47.73 4.79 -14.38
N LYS A 413 -47.88 3.59 -13.83
CA LYS A 413 -48.85 2.60 -14.37
C LYS A 413 -50.28 3.13 -14.33
N LEU A 414 -50.66 3.74 -13.19
CA LEU A 414 -51.98 4.32 -13.02
C LEU A 414 -52.20 5.52 -13.96
N ALA A 415 -51.22 6.42 -14.06
CA ALA A 415 -51.29 7.58 -14.95
C ALA A 415 -51.40 7.17 -16.43
N LYS A 416 -50.67 6.11 -16.83
CA LYS A 416 -50.76 5.52 -18.17
C LYS A 416 -52.18 5.00 -18.45
N ALA A 417 -52.73 4.17 -17.57
CA ALA A 417 -54.04 3.58 -17.72
C ALA A 417 -55.17 4.64 -17.80
N ARG A 418 -55.11 5.71 -16.98
CA ARG A 418 -56.04 6.83 -17.00
C ARG A 418 -55.94 7.65 -18.27
N TYR A 419 -54.74 7.87 -18.79
CA TYR A 419 -54.51 8.54 -20.07
C TYR A 419 -55.07 7.73 -21.25
N GLU A 420 -54.77 6.41 -21.29
CA GLU A 420 -55.28 5.51 -22.34
C GLU A 420 -56.81 5.38 -22.33
N SER A 421 -57.44 5.49 -21.15
CA SER A 421 -58.91 5.52 -21.01
C SER A 421 -59.55 6.90 -21.27
N GLY A 422 -58.74 7.91 -21.59
CA GLY A 422 -59.26 9.28 -21.84
C GLY A 422 -59.69 10.04 -20.61
N VAL A 423 -59.39 9.58 -19.39
CA VAL A 423 -59.77 10.20 -18.12
C VAL A 423 -58.85 11.37 -17.76
N ASP A 424 -57.57 11.24 -18.03
CA ASP A 424 -56.56 12.26 -17.74
C ASP A 424 -55.90 12.79 -19.03
N ASN A 425 -55.33 14.00 -18.93
CA ASN A 425 -54.56 14.59 -20.03
C ASN A 425 -53.12 13.97 -20.11
N HIS A 426 -52.46 14.22 -21.23
CA HIS A 426 -51.11 13.69 -21.53
C HIS A 426 -50.05 14.22 -20.55
N LEU A 427 -50.16 15.46 -20.09
CA LEU A 427 -49.19 16.10 -19.21
C LEU A 427 -48.95 15.27 -17.92
N ARG A 428 -50.05 14.77 -17.31
CA ARG A 428 -49.98 13.97 -16.09
C ARG A 428 -49.21 12.65 -16.32
N TYR A 429 -49.39 12.04 -17.47
CA TYR A 429 -48.66 10.84 -17.85
C TYR A 429 -47.15 11.12 -18.08
N LEU A 430 -46.80 12.23 -18.79
CA LEU A 430 -45.42 12.65 -19.00
C LEU A 430 -44.72 12.99 -17.68
N ASP A 431 -45.40 13.64 -16.75
CA ASP A 431 -44.86 13.97 -15.43
C ASP A 431 -44.59 12.71 -14.59
N ALA A 432 -45.49 11.74 -14.64
CA ALA A 432 -45.29 10.43 -14.00
C ALA A 432 -44.13 9.66 -14.62
N GLN A 433 -43.96 9.70 -15.96
CA GLN A 433 -42.78 9.11 -16.63
C GLN A 433 -41.46 9.76 -16.17
N ARG A 434 -41.43 11.07 -16.09
CA ARG A 434 -40.25 11.81 -15.64
C ARG A 434 -39.91 11.46 -14.20
N SER A 435 -40.90 11.47 -13.32
CA SER A 435 -40.70 11.17 -11.89
C SER A 435 -40.23 9.73 -11.66
N SER A 436 -40.85 8.75 -12.32
CA SER A 436 -40.48 7.33 -12.23
C SER A 436 -39.04 7.14 -12.67
N PHE A 437 -38.63 7.69 -13.80
CA PHE A 437 -37.26 7.59 -14.32
C PHE A 437 -36.24 8.18 -13.34
N LEU A 438 -36.49 9.41 -12.82
CA LEU A 438 -35.57 10.06 -11.88
C LEU A 438 -35.45 9.29 -10.57
N ASN A 439 -36.56 8.77 -10.04
CA ASN A 439 -36.56 8.02 -8.78
C ASN A 439 -35.90 6.62 -8.92
N GLU A 440 -36.00 5.97 -10.08
CA GLU A 440 -35.28 4.75 -10.36
C GLU A 440 -33.76 4.98 -10.50
N ILE A 441 -33.33 6.05 -11.15
CA ILE A 441 -31.92 6.45 -11.20
C ILE A 441 -31.41 6.70 -9.78
N ALA A 442 -32.13 7.47 -8.97
CA ALA A 442 -31.75 7.74 -7.58
C ALA A 442 -31.63 6.45 -6.75
N PHE A 443 -32.54 5.49 -6.95
CA PHE A 443 -32.45 4.20 -6.28
C PHE A 443 -31.23 3.36 -6.74
N ILE A 444 -30.89 3.36 -8.03
CA ILE A 444 -29.69 2.67 -8.55
C ILE A 444 -28.45 3.29 -7.91
N ASP A 445 -28.37 4.62 -7.86
CA ASP A 445 -27.23 5.34 -7.32
C ASP A 445 -27.09 5.12 -5.80
N GLY A 446 -28.17 5.27 -5.03
CA GLY A 446 -28.16 5.04 -3.58
C GLY A 446 -27.80 3.59 -3.22
N SER A 447 -28.30 2.63 -3.99
CA SER A 447 -27.94 1.22 -3.81
C SER A 447 -26.46 0.94 -4.13
N THR A 448 -25.90 1.57 -5.16
CA THR A 448 -24.49 1.46 -5.52
C THR A 448 -23.61 2.08 -4.42
N GLN A 449 -23.95 3.27 -3.96
CA GLN A 449 -23.24 3.97 -2.88
C GLN A 449 -23.22 3.16 -1.58
N ARG A 450 -24.35 2.54 -1.23
CA ARG A 450 -24.40 1.67 -0.06
C ARG A 450 -23.43 0.47 -0.17
N GLN A 451 -23.33 -0.17 -1.34
CA GLN A 451 -22.40 -1.28 -1.55
C GLN A 451 -20.96 -0.79 -1.46
N ILE A 452 -20.65 0.39 -2.02
CA ILE A 452 -19.32 1.00 -1.91
C ILE A 452 -18.97 1.31 -0.44
N ALA A 453 -19.90 1.86 0.32
CA ALA A 453 -19.70 2.14 1.75
C ALA A 453 -19.42 0.87 2.59
N LEU A 454 -19.96 -0.29 2.20
CA LEU A 454 -19.61 -1.57 2.84
C LEU A 454 -18.16 -1.99 2.52
N VAL A 455 -17.69 -1.73 1.30
CA VAL A 455 -16.30 -1.97 0.92
C VAL A 455 -15.35 -1.03 1.68
N ASP A 456 -15.75 0.25 1.82
CA ASP A 456 -14.98 1.22 2.60
C ASP A 456 -14.88 0.81 4.07
N LEU A 457 -15.98 0.33 4.66
CA LEU A 457 -15.99 -0.18 6.02
C LEU A 457 -15.05 -1.39 6.17
N PHE A 458 -15.12 -2.34 5.26
CA PHE A 458 -14.23 -3.51 5.25
C PHE A 458 -12.75 -3.09 5.18
N ARG A 459 -12.41 -2.17 4.28
CA ARG A 459 -11.05 -1.62 4.15
C ARG A 459 -10.61 -0.87 5.40
N ALA A 460 -11.45 0.02 5.93
CA ALA A 460 -11.14 0.84 7.09
C ALA A 460 -10.89 0.00 8.36
N LEU A 461 -11.57 -1.15 8.48
CA LEU A 461 -11.36 -2.09 9.58
C LEU A 461 -10.11 -2.97 9.43
N GLY A 462 -9.31 -2.76 8.37
CA GLY A 462 -8.09 -3.53 8.12
C GLY A 462 -8.30 -4.78 7.26
N GLY A 463 -9.50 -4.98 6.71
CA GLY A 463 -9.80 -5.87 5.60
C GLY A 463 -9.38 -7.33 5.77
N GLY A 464 -9.67 -8.01 6.86
CA GLY A 464 -9.35 -9.40 7.17
C GLY A 464 -8.48 -10.15 6.15
N TRP A 465 -7.23 -10.36 6.45
CA TRP A 465 -6.29 -11.10 5.61
C TRP A 465 -5.82 -12.35 6.35
N ASP A 466 -5.98 -13.53 5.75
CA ASP A 466 -5.48 -14.78 6.32
C ASP A 466 -3.93 -14.77 6.30
N GLU A 467 -3.30 -14.85 7.47
CA GLU A 467 -1.84 -14.88 7.66
C GLU A 467 -1.17 -16.10 7.00
N GLY A 468 -1.93 -17.12 6.61
CA GLY A 468 -1.42 -18.38 6.06
C GLY A 468 -0.85 -18.28 4.63
N ARG A 469 -1.07 -17.22 3.87
CA ARG A 469 -0.49 -17.02 2.54
C ARG A 469 0.77 -16.18 2.61
N SER A 470 1.92 -16.87 2.68
CA SER A 470 3.26 -16.30 2.47
C SER A 470 3.29 -15.29 1.32
N LEU A 471 3.93 -14.12 1.55
CA LEU A 471 4.21 -13.06 0.58
C LEU A 471 5.25 -13.50 -0.47
N VAL A 472 5.08 -14.66 -1.11
CA VAL A 472 6.00 -15.19 -2.10
C VAL A 472 5.65 -14.61 -3.48
N VAL A 473 6.56 -13.83 -4.03
CA VAL A 473 6.52 -13.44 -5.44
C VAL A 473 6.70 -14.71 -6.28
N HIS A 474 5.65 -15.16 -6.97
CA HIS A 474 5.80 -16.15 -8.02
C HIS A 474 6.64 -15.51 -9.14
N ARG A 475 7.92 -15.86 -9.19
CA ARG A 475 8.74 -15.64 -10.39
C ARG A 475 8.15 -16.51 -11.48
N GLY A 476 7.25 -15.95 -12.28
CA GLY A 476 6.84 -16.56 -13.53
C GLY A 476 8.10 -16.90 -14.33
N GLY A 477 8.36 -18.19 -14.51
CA GLY A 477 9.46 -18.66 -15.31
C GLY A 477 9.34 -18.10 -16.72
N ARG A 478 10.35 -17.34 -17.10
CA ARG A 478 10.64 -17.14 -18.52
C ARG A 478 11.39 -18.38 -18.98
N SER A 479 10.69 -19.27 -19.69
CA SER A 479 11.31 -20.19 -20.64
C SER A 479 11.75 -19.44 -21.86
#